data_dba158ce7e4bc6b04a1d2a2f57c14e59
#
_entry.id   dba158ce7e4bc6b04a1d2a2f57c14e59
#
_cell.length_a   1.000
_cell.length_b   1.000
_cell.length_c   1.000
_cell.angle_alpha   90.00
_cell.angle_beta   90.00
_cell.angle_gamma   90.00
#
_symmetry.space_group_name_H-M   'P 1'
#
loop_
_entity.id
_entity.type
_entity.pdbx_description
1 polymer ?
#
loop_
_entity_poly.entity_id
_entity_poly.type
_entity_poly.pdbx_seq_one_letter_code
_entity_poly.pdbx_strand_id
1 'polypeptide(L)'
;MEEIKNLDYGWRNGMAKNITFIVTKDCQLACKYCYLVGKNTQERMSWEVAKQAIDYLLSQEQLFREEAVVWDFIGGEPFLEIELIDRICDYLKIEMYRKNHHWFNAYRFSFSTNGINYHTEKVQNFIKKNHSHLSIGITIDGTRRKHDLNRIWKTSDTAPLKEKGSYDDVVKNIPLWLSQFPSAGTKVTISSADIPYIKESVLHLYELGIQEVNINCVFEDVWKEGDDKLFEKQLIDLADAIIDEDLYREHVCSFFSEAIGKPLDRENDNRNWCGAGNMLSVDAAGNLYPCTRFALYSLRSKKPWIIGNVWDGIDQNKLRPFLTLDRWTQSTEQCFGCEVASGCAWCQGENYDAAATPTIYQRATAICKMHKARVRANNYYWNKLFHKLQVEQDMEELERQKRKSNKVIC
;
A
#
# COMPACT_ATOMS: atom_id res chain seq x y z
N MET A 1 1.45 -29.24 -1.81
CA MET A 1 1.92 -28.24 -0.84
C MET A 1 3.04 -27.34 -1.37
N GLU A 2 3.92 -27.83 -2.25
CA GLU A 2 4.95 -27.00 -2.92
C GLU A 2 4.36 -26.01 -3.94
N GLU A 3 3.31 -26.41 -4.68
CA GLU A 3 2.63 -25.49 -5.61
C GLU A 3 1.96 -24.29 -4.93
N ILE A 4 1.43 -24.46 -3.71
CA ILE A 4 0.82 -23.36 -2.93
C ILE A 4 1.88 -22.35 -2.45
N LYS A 5 3.11 -22.83 -2.12
CA LYS A 5 4.23 -21.94 -1.78
C LYS A 5 4.71 -21.10 -2.97
N ASN A 6 4.67 -21.65 -4.17
CA ASN A 6 5.01 -20.93 -5.41
C ASN A 6 3.98 -19.85 -5.77
N LEU A 7 2.69 -20.05 -5.47
CA LEU A 7 1.66 -19.05 -5.63
C LEU A 7 1.86 -17.86 -4.69
N ASP A 8 2.27 -18.08 -3.44
CA ASP A 8 2.61 -16.99 -2.51
C ASP A 8 3.80 -16.15 -3.00
N TYR A 9 4.76 -16.76 -3.68
CA TYR A 9 5.90 -16.05 -4.26
C TYR A 9 5.50 -15.12 -5.41
N GLY A 10 4.56 -15.52 -6.27
CA GLY A 10 4.02 -14.71 -7.37
C GLY A 10 3.32 -13.42 -6.90
N TRP A 11 2.62 -13.48 -5.76
CA TRP A 11 1.94 -12.31 -5.18
C TRP A 11 2.92 -11.22 -4.72
N ARG A 12 4.06 -11.61 -4.18
CA ARG A 12 5.06 -10.70 -3.61
C ARG A 12 5.96 -10.04 -4.66
N ASN A 13 6.13 -10.67 -5.82
CA ASN A 13 7.08 -10.23 -6.85
C ASN A 13 6.47 -9.44 -8.00
N GLY A 14 5.23 -8.97 -7.87
CA GLY A 14 4.57 -8.18 -8.92
C GLY A 14 4.24 -8.96 -10.20
N MET A 15 4.21 -10.31 -10.14
CA MET A 15 3.81 -11.17 -11.26
C MET A 15 2.30 -11.36 -11.36
N ALA A 16 1.54 -10.82 -10.41
CA ALA A 16 0.09 -10.84 -10.45
C ALA A 16 -0.46 -9.58 -11.12
N LYS A 17 -1.48 -9.77 -11.96
CA LYS A 17 -2.33 -8.66 -12.42
C LYS A 17 -3.06 -8.05 -11.23
N ASN A 18 -3.02 -6.74 -11.08
CA ASN A 18 -3.80 -6.03 -10.08
C ASN A 18 -4.95 -5.29 -10.76
N ILE A 19 -6.18 -5.62 -10.38
CA ILE A 19 -7.40 -5.00 -10.90
C ILE A 19 -8.22 -4.45 -9.73
N THR A 20 -8.39 -3.15 -9.70
CA THR A 20 -9.06 -2.44 -8.61
C THR A 20 -10.47 -2.04 -8.99
N PHE A 21 -11.46 -2.51 -8.25
CA PHE A 21 -12.84 -2.04 -8.31
C PHE A 21 -13.04 -0.87 -7.34
N ILE A 22 -13.44 0.28 -7.87
CA ILE A 22 -13.82 1.45 -7.07
C ILE A 22 -15.32 1.36 -6.83
N VAL A 23 -15.70 0.63 -5.79
CA VAL A 23 -17.09 0.26 -5.55
C VAL A 23 -17.96 1.39 -5.03
N THR A 24 -17.35 2.39 -4.38
CA THR A 24 -18.07 3.57 -3.84
C THR A 24 -17.13 4.75 -3.65
N LYS A 25 -17.68 5.96 -3.69
CA LYS A 25 -16.97 7.18 -3.26
C LYS A 25 -17.33 7.60 -1.83
N ASP A 26 -18.28 6.93 -1.18
CA ASP A 26 -18.67 7.25 0.19
C ASP A 26 -17.70 6.64 1.22
N CYS A 27 -17.56 7.34 2.34
CA CYS A 27 -16.72 6.94 3.48
C CYS A 27 -17.30 7.51 4.76
N GLN A 28 -17.19 6.79 5.88
CA GLN A 28 -17.55 7.34 7.19
C GLN A 28 -16.55 8.39 7.66
N LEU A 29 -15.29 8.36 7.11
CA LEU A 29 -14.22 9.23 7.53
C LEU A 29 -13.92 10.35 6.52
N ALA A 30 -13.44 11.47 7.04
CA ALA A 30 -12.91 12.61 6.30
C ALA A 30 -11.41 12.80 6.58
N CYS A 31 -10.59 11.77 6.32
CA CYS A 31 -9.15 11.82 6.59
C CYS A 31 -8.49 12.99 5.87
N LYS A 32 -7.71 13.82 6.59
CA LYS A 32 -7.13 15.08 6.08
C LYS A 32 -6.08 14.85 4.98
N TYR A 33 -5.36 13.73 5.02
CA TYR A 33 -4.36 13.35 4.01
C TYR A 33 -4.92 12.50 2.86
N CYS A 34 -6.24 12.29 2.80
CA CYS A 34 -6.81 11.37 1.83
C CYS A 34 -6.61 11.88 0.40
N TYR A 35 -5.95 11.09 -0.43
CA TYR A 35 -5.74 11.43 -1.84
C TYR A 35 -7.03 11.41 -2.68
N LEU A 36 -8.12 10.81 -2.16
CA LEU A 36 -9.43 10.83 -2.80
C LEU A 36 -10.12 12.17 -2.48
N VAL A 37 -9.74 13.22 -3.19
CA VAL A 37 -10.21 14.59 -2.95
C VAL A 37 -11.70 14.78 -3.25
N GLY A 38 -12.26 13.99 -4.16
CA GLY A 38 -13.68 14.00 -4.53
C GLY A 38 -14.52 12.91 -3.86
N LYS A 39 -14.09 12.38 -2.70
CA LYS A 39 -14.85 11.38 -1.94
C LYS A 39 -16.06 11.97 -1.20
N ASN A 40 -16.76 11.10 -0.47
CA ASN A 40 -17.95 11.45 0.33
C ASN A 40 -19.19 11.86 -0.50
N THR A 41 -19.26 11.35 -1.73
CA THR A 41 -20.47 11.36 -2.54
C THR A 41 -21.19 10.02 -2.42
N GLN A 42 -22.46 9.97 -2.78
CA GLN A 42 -23.26 8.72 -2.76
C GLN A 42 -23.10 7.90 -4.04
N GLU A 43 -22.09 8.18 -4.86
CA GLU A 43 -21.83 7.41 -6.07
C GLU A 43 -21.34 6.01 -5.71
N ARG A 44 -22.01 5.02 -6.28
CA ARG A 44 -21.77 3.59 -6.06
C ARG A 44 -21.76 2.84 -7.37
N MET A 45 -20.94 1.82 -7.46
CA MET A 45 -20.93 0.92 -8.62
C MET A 45 -22.22 0.09 -8.65
N SER A 46 -22.87 0.04 -9.79
CA SER A 46 -24.01 -0.87 -9.97
C SER A 46 -23.54 -2.29 -10.26
N TRP A 47 -24.42 -3.26 -10.04
CA TRP A 47 -24.16 -4.64 -10.43
C TRP A 47 -23.92 -4.80 -11.94
N GLU A 48 -24.64 -4.06 -12.76
CA GLU A 48 -24.53 -4.09 -14.22
C GLU A 48 -23.13 -3.67 -14.66
N VAL A 49 -22.59 -2.59 -14.09
CA VAL A 49 -21.23 -2.13 -14.35
C VAL A 49 -20.18 -3.15 -13.86
N ALA A 50 -20.36 -3.66 -12.63
CA ALA A 50 -19.45 -4.66 -12.07
C ALA A 50 -19.42 -5.94 -12.92
N LYS A 51 -20.60 -6.44 -13.31
CA LYS A 51 -20.74 -7.61 -14.17
C LYS A 51 -20.06 -7.40 -15.53
N GLN A 52 -20.36 -6.28 -16.18
CA GLN A 52 -19.76 -5.95 -17.48
C GLN A 52 -18.23 -5.84 -17.39
N ALA A 53 -17.72 -5.23 -16.31
CA ALA A 53 -16.28 -5.14 -16.05
C ALA A 53 -15.65 -6.53 -15.94
N ILE A 54 -16.25 -7.45 -15.18
CA ILE A 54 -15.76 -8.82 -15.03
C ILE A 54 -15.77 -9.55 -16.38
N ASP A 55 -16.90 -9.49 -17.11
CA ASP A 55 -17.03 -10.16 -18.39
C ASP A 55 -16.00 -9.67 -19.40
N TYR A 56 -15.77 -8.34 -19.46
CA TYR A 56 -14.77 -7.73 -20.30
C TYR A 56 -13.36 -8.15 -19.89
N LEU A 57 -12.98 -7.99 -18.62
CA LEU A 57 -11.64 -8.26 -18.13
C LEU A 57 -11.24 -9.74 -18.30
N LEU A 58 -12.16 -10.67 -18.01
CA LEU A 58 -11.94 -12.10 -18.23
C LEU A 58 -11.94 -12.52 -19.71
N SER A 59 -12.37 -11.65 -20.63
CA SER A 59 -12.24 -11.90 -22.05
C SER A 59 -10.89 -11.47 -22.65
N GLN A 60 -10.04 -10.78 -21.86
CA GLN A 60 -8.80 -10.17 -22.33
C GLN A 60 -7.54 -11.02 -22.05
N GLU A 61 -7.63 -12.34 -22.15
CA GLU A 61 -6.51 -13.27 -21.84
C GLU A 61 -5.23 -12.98 -22.66
N GLN A 62 -5.36 -12.46 -23.87
CA GLN A 62 -4.20 -12.10 -24.69
C GLN A 62 -3.51 -10.83 -24.20
N LEU A 63 -4.23 -9.93 -23.55
CA LEU A 63 -3.72 -8.69 -22.99
C LEU A 63 -3.14 -8.90 -21.60
N PHE A 64 -3.79 -9.78 -20.79
CA PHE A 64 -3.45 -10.05 -19.40
C PHE A 64 -2.82 -11.44 -19.28
N ARG A 65 -1.49 -11.48 -19.32
CA ARG A 65 -0.70 -12.72 -19.34
C ARG A 65 -0.10 -13.09 -18.00
N GLU A 66 -0.38 -12.30 -16.96
CA GLU A 66 0.09 -12.56 -15.60
C GLU A 66 -0.51 -13.88 -15.09
N GLU A 67 0.31 -14.70 -14.43
CA GLU A 67 -0.10 -16.04 -13.95
C GLU A 67 -1.14 -15.98 -12.83
N ALA A 68 -1.21 -14.85 -12.12
CA ALA A 68 -2.11 -14.64 -11.00
C ALA A 68 -2.85 -13.31 -11.11
N VAL A 69 -3.93 -13.14 -10.32
CA VAL A 69 -4.68 -11.90 -10.24
C VAL A 69 -5.00 -11.51 -8.79
N VAL A 70 -4.83 -10.23 -8.49
CA VAL A 70 -5.36 -9.59 -7.29
C VAL A 70 -6.56 -8.75 -7.70
N TRP A 71 -7.73 -9.13 -7.22
CA TRP A 71 -8.96 -8.35 -7.30
C TRP A 71 -9.03 -7.45 -6.08
N ASP A 72 -8.67 -6.20 -6.25
CA ASP A 72 -8.59 -5.22 -5.19
C ASP A 72 -9.86 -4.38 -5.11
N PHE A 73 -10.40 -4.19 -3.91
CA PHE A 73 -11.63 -3.43 -3.67
C PHE A 73 -11.31 -2.21 -2.84
N ILE A 74 -11.59 -1.07 -3.43
CA ILE A 74 -11.42 0.22 -2.77
C ILE A 74 -12.66 1.10 -2.97
N GLY A 75 -12.57 2.27 -2.39
CA GLY A 75 -13.55 3.33 -2.54
C GLY A 75 -13.22 4.43 -1.56
N GLY A 76 -14.22 5.15 -1.09
CA GLY A 76 -14.09 5.86 0.18
C GLY A 76 -13.84 4.84 1.30
N GLU A 77 -14.82 3.93 1.50
CA GLU A 77 -14.69 2.75 2.36
C GLU A 77 -15.37 1.54 1.70
N PRO A 78 -14.63 0.50 1.28
CA PRO A 78 -15.20 -0.62 0.53
C PRO A 78 -16.23 -1.43 1.32
N PHE A 79 -16.09 -1.57 2.65
CA PHE A 79 -17.03 -2.34 3.46
C PHE A 79 -18.41 -1.69 3.63
N LEU A 80 -18.62 -0.49 3.09
CA LEU A 80 -19.98 0.06 2.92
C LEU A 80 -20.77 -0.68 1.82
N GLU A 81 -20.07 -1.32 0.87
CA GLU A 81 -20.65 -2.03 -0.27
C GLU A 81 -20.38 -3.55 -0.20
N ILE A 82 -20.30 -4.12 0.99
CA ILE A 82 -19.89 -5.53 1.18
C ILE A 82 -20.84 -6.51 0.46
N GLU A 83 -22.12 -6.20 0.33
CA GLU A 83 -23.09 -7.05 -0.39
C GLU A 83 -22.82 -7.07 -1.90
N LEU A 84 -22.50 -5.92 -2.49
CA LEU A 84 -22.08 -5.85 -3.89
C LEU A 84 -20.75 -6.59 -4.09
N ILE A 85 -19.79 -6.37 -3.19
CA ILE A 85 -18.46 -7.03 -3.24
C ILE A 85 -18.62 -8.55 -3.14
N ASP A 86 -19.45 -9.05 -2.24
CA ASP A 86 -19.69 -10.49 -2.09
C ASP A 86 -20.26 -11.09 -3.39
N ARG A 87 -21.20 -10.40 -4.01
CA ARG A 87 -21.76 -10.78 -5.31
C ARG A 87 -20.73 -10.75 -6.43
N ILE A 88 -19.83 -9.74 -6.45
CA ILE A 88 -18.71 -9.66 -7.39
C ILE A 88 -17.77 -10.86 -7.22
N CYS A 89 -17.36 -11.16 -5.98
CA CYS A 89 -16.46 -12.27 -5.68
C CYS A 89 -17.06 -13.62 -6.10
N ASP A 90 -18.36 -13.85 -5.88
CA ASP A 90 -19.01 -15.07 -6.33
C ASP A 90 -19.04 -15.17 -7.85
N TYR A 91 -19.38 -14.07 -8.51
CA TYR A 91 -19.44 -14.05 -9.97
C TYR A 91 -18.06 -14.25 -10.60
N LEU A 92 -17.02 -13.64 -10.05
CA LEU A 92 -15.63 -13.86 -10.48
C LEU A 92 -15.22 -15.34 -10.38
N LYS A 93 -15.50 -16.00 -9.25
CA LYS A 93 -15.21 -17.42 -9.06
C LYS A 93 -15.92 -18.29 -10.08
N ILE A 94 -17.21 -18.05 -10.29
CA ILE A 94 -18.06 -18.80 -11.23
C ILE A 94 -17.58 -18.60 -12.67
N GLU A 95 -17.31 -17.37 -13.08
CA GLU A 95 -16.91 -17.08 -14.46
C GLU A 95 -15.50 -17.55 -14.78
N MET A 96 -14.54 -17.39 -13.85
CA MET A 96 -13.20 -17.94 -14.02
C MET A 96 -13.24 -19.48 -14.15
N TYR A 97 -14.06 -20.17 -13.32
CA TYR A 97 -14.25 -21.62 -13.43
C TYR A 97 -14.90 -22.01 -14.75
N ARG A 98 -16.01 -21.37 -15.12
CA ARG A 98 -16.79 -21.69 -16.33
C ARG A 98 -15.99 -21.49 -17.63
N LYS A 99 -15.13 -20.48 -17.64
CA LYS A 99 -14.26 -20.17 -18.78
C LYS A 99 -12.95 -20.97 -18.78
N ASN A 100 -12.71 -21.80 -17.76
CA ASN A 100 -11.41 -22.43 -17.51
C ASN A 100 -10.27 -21.41 -17.56
N HIS A 101 -10.49 -20.23 -16.97
CA HIS A 101 -9.56 -19.12 -17.01
C HIS A 101 -8.33 -19.43 -16.17
N HIS A 102 -7.12 -19.10 -16.65
CA HIS A 102 -5.87 -19.42 -15.99
C HIS A 102 -5.76 -18.84 -14.56
N TRP A 103 -6.43 -17.72 -14.27
CA TRP A 103 -6.48 -17.12 -12.95
C TRP A 103 -7.32 -17.89 -11.92
N PHE A 104 -8.12 -18.88 -12.33
CA PHE A 104 -9.00 -19.60 -11.38
C PHE A 104 -8.22 -20.26 -10.24
N ASN A 105 -7.00 -20.74 -10.49
CA ASN A 105 -6.16 -21.37 -9.48
C ASN A 105 -5.22 -20.39 -8.75
N ALA A 106 -5.18 -19.11 -9.19
CA ALA A 106 -4.22 -18.14 -8.71
C ALA A 106 -4.86 -16.74 -8.58
N TYR A 107 -5.84 -16.60 -7.69
CA TYR A 107 -6.48 -15.31 -7.42
C TYR A 107 -6.51 -14.96 -5.93
N ARG A 108 -6.59 -13.68 -5.64
CA ARG A 108 -6.77 -13.15 -4.29
C ARG A 108 -7.69 -11.92 -4.32
N PHE A 109 -8.56 -11.81 -3.32
CA PHE A 109 -9.36 -10.62 -3.07
C PHE A 109 -8.65 -9.76 -2.02
N SER A 110 -8.38 -8.50 -2.34
CA SER A 110 -7.61 -7.57 -1.51
C SER A 110 -8.46 -6.39 -1.06
N PHE A 111 -8.21 -5.95 0.17
CA PHE A 111 -8.94 -4.83 0.79
C PHE A 111 -7.99 -3.94 1.59
N SER A 112 -8.15 -2.62 1.41
CA SER A 112 -7.71 -1.63 2.37
C SER A 112 -8.94 -0.96 2.98
N THR A 113 -9.17 -1.17 4.27
CA THR A 113 -10.34 -0.65 4.97
C THR A 113 -9.95 0.27 6.12
N ASN A 114 -10.85 1.18 6.50
CA ASN A 114 -10.71 1.95 7.72
C ASN A 114 -10.99 1.12 8.99
N GLY A 115 -11.47 -0.11 8.86
CA GLY A 115 -11.68 -1.06 9.95
C GLY A 115 -12.94 -0.83 10.79
N ILE A 116 -13.71 0.24 10.59
CA ILE A 116 -14.86 0.56 11.43
C ILE A 116 -15.94 -0.53 11.35
N ASN A 117 -16.26 -0.98 10.13
CA ASN A 117 -17.29 -1.99 9.90
C ASN A 117 -16.80 -3.44 10.00
N TYR A 118 -15.54 -3.65 10.39
CA TYR A 118 -14.90 -4.98 10.37
C TYR A 118 -15.68 -6.04 11.16
N HIS A 119 -16.22 -5.66 12.33
CA HIS A 119 -16.96 -6.56 13.23
C HIS A 119 -18.41 -6.85 12.81
N THR A 120 -18.93 -6.20 11.76
CA THR A 120 -20.33 -6.36 11.37
C THR A 120 -20.61 -7.76 10.85
N GLU A 121 -21.80 -8.29 11.10
CA GLU A 121 -22.18 -9.64 10.69
C GLU A 121 -22.00 -9.87 9.17
N LYS A 122 -22.37 -8.90 8.34
CA LYS A 122 -22.22 -8.99 6.88
C LYS A 122 -20.76 -9.15 6.48
N VAL A 123 -19.84 -8.36 7.07
CA VAL A 123 -18.39 -8.44 6.81
C VAL A 123 -17.84 -9.77 7.31
N GLN A 124 -18.24 -10.21 8.51
CA GLN A 124 -17.75 -11.48 9.07
C GLN A 124 -18.24 -12.69 8.27
N ASN A 125 -19.46 -12.70 7.79
CA ASN A 125 -19.97 -13.75 6.90
C ASN A 125 -19.21 -13.80 5.57
N PHE A 126 -18.91 -12.65 4.98
CA PHE A 126 -18.06 -12.54 3.79
C PHE A 126 -16.65 -13.08 4.05
N ILE A 127 -16.02 -12.70 5.16
CA ILE A 127 -14.68 -13.19 5.55
C ILE A 127 -14.71 -14.71 5.70
N LYS A 128 -15.63 -15.25 6.47
CA LYS A 128 -15.76 -16.70 6.67
C LYS A 128 -15.89 -17.48 5.36
N LYS A 129 -16.66 -16.94 4.41
CA LYS A 129 -16.89 -17.56 3.11
C LYS A 129 -15.65 -17.57 2.21
N ASN A 130 -14.82 -16.54 2.27
CA ASN A 130 -13.75 -16.31 1.30
C ASN A 130 -12.33 -16.37 1.94
N HIS A 131 -12.18 -16.74 3.20
CA HIS A 131 -11.00 -16.57 4.03
C HIS A 131 -9.68 -16.97 3.36
N SER A 132 -9.64 -18.14 2.68
CA SER A 132 -8.43 -18.68 2.04
C SER A 132 -7.90 -17.80 0.88
N HIS A 133 -8.74 -16.94 0.32
CA HIS A 133 -8.40 -16.06 -0.79
C HIS A 133 -8.41 -14.57 -0.42
N LEU A 134 -8.48 -14.23 0.88
CA LEU A 134 -8.56 -12.85 1.33
C LEU A 134 -7.20 -12.31 1.78
N SER A 135 -7.01 -11.02 1.50
CA SER A 135 -6.01 -10.16 2.12
C SER A 135 -6.69 -8.87 2.57
N ILE A 136 -6.77 -8.66 3.88
CA ILE A 136 -7.45 -7.49 4.45
C ILE A 136 -6.48 -6.73 5.33
N GLY A 137 -6.16 -5.50 4.93
CA GLY A 137 -5.39 -4.56 5.73
C GLY A 137 -6.30 -3.52 6.38
N ILE A 138 -6.28 -3.44 7.71
CA ILE A 138 -6.91 -2.33 8.44
C ILE A 138 -5.92 -1.18 8.53
N THR A 139 -6.37 0.03 8.22
CA THR A 139 -5.57 1.25 8.36
C THR A 139 -5.70 1.80 9.78
N ILE A 140 -4.63 1.70 10.56
CA ILE A 140 -4.48 2.35 11.85
C ILE A 140 -3.12 3.07 11.88
N ASP A 141 -3.13 4.38 12.13
CA ASP A 141 -1.95 5.23 11.90
C ASP A 141 -0.99 5.33 13.10
N GLY A 142 -1.23 4.57 14.17
CA GLY A 142 -0.41 4.59 15.38
C GLY A 142 -1.19 4.92 16.64
N THR A 143 -0.58 5.72 17.55
CA THR A 143 -1.25 6.16 18.78
C THR A 143 -2.55 6.91 18.49
N ARG A 144 -3.47 6.93 19.48
CA ARG A 144 -4.70 7.73 19.38
C ARG A 144 -4.43 9.15 18.90
N ARG A 145 -3.40 9.79 19.48
CA ARG A 145 -3.06 11.18 19.17
C ARG A 145 -2.73 11.35 17.67
N LYS A 146 -1.89 10.51 17.11
CA LYS A 146 -1.53 10.57 15.70
C LYS A 146 -2.68 10.16 14.78
N HIS A 147 -3.36 9.07 15.12
CA HIS A 147 -4.48 8.58 14.32
C HIS A 147 -5.57 9.64 14.19
N ASP A 148 -6.02 10.18 15.32
CA ASP A 148 -7.12 11.16 15.38
C ASP A 148 -6.74 12.55 14.87
N LEU A 149 -5.44 12.83 14.71
CA LEU A 149 -4.97 14.07 14.04
C LEU A 149 -5.51 14.18 12.61
N ASN A 150 -5.59 13.07 11.91
CA ASN A 150 -5.97 13.03 10.50
C ASN A 150 -7.24 12.22 10.21
N ARG A 151 -7.45 11.09 10.90
CA ARG A 151 -8.53 10.14 10.60
C ARG A 151 -9.78 10.46 11.43
N ILE A 152 -10.45 11.53 11.03
CA ILE A 152 -11.65 12.05 11.68
C ILE A 152 -12.92 11.53 11.03
N TRP A 153 -13.99 11.46 11.82
CA TRP A 153 -15.32 11.18 11.31
C TRP A 153 -15.79 12.30 10.37
N LYS A 154 -16.56 11.91 9.36
CA LYS A 154 -17.29 12.84 8.50
C LYS A 154 -18.32 13.60 9.33
N THR A 155 -18.29 14.92 9.29
CA THR A 155 -19.31 15.75 9.95
C THR A 155 -20.57 15.80 9.08
N SER A 156 -21.75 15.78 9.70
CA SER A 156 -22.99 16.09 8.99
C SER A 156 -23.17 17.61 8.95
N ASP A 157 -23.75 18.13 7.87
CA ASP A 157 -24.01 19.55 7.66
C ASP A 157 -24.90 20.20 8.74
N THR A 158 -25.51 19.37 9.62
CA THR A 158 -26.50 19.80 10.62
C THR A 158 -25.94 20.04 12.01
N ALA A 159 -24.65 19.75 12.27
CA ALA A 159 -24.04 20.01 13.57
C ALA A 159 -22.56 20.37 13.41
N PRO A 160 -22.12 21.57 13.85
CA PRO A 160 -20.71 21.88 13.99
C PRO A 160 -20.16 21.12 15.20
N LEU A 161 -20.01 19.80 15.06
CA LEU A 161 -19.40 18.97 16.06
C LEU A 161 -17.87 19.14 15.98
N LYS A 162 -17.27 19.27 17.15
CA LYS A 162 -15.82 19.12 17.33
C LYS A 162 -15.35 17.89 16.56
N GLU A 163 -14.29 18.02 15.77
CA GLU A 163 -13.70 16.91 15.02
C GLU A 163 -13.55 15.69 15.93
N LYS A 164 -14.25 14.59 15.60
CA LYS A 164 -14.18 13.34 16.36
C LYS A 164 -13.22 12.41 15.65
N GLY A 165 -12.17 11.94 16.36
CA GLY A 165 -11.26 10.92 15.86
C GLY A 165 -11.93 9.54 15.76
N SER A 166 -11.34 8.65 15.01
CA SER A 166 -11.87 7.29 14.79
C SER A 166 -11.07 6.19 15.47
N TYR A 167 -10.03 6.52 16.23
CA TYR A 167 -9.12 5.53 16.84
C TYR A 167 -9.86 4.47 17.65
N ASP A 168 -10.75 4.87 18.57
CA ASP A 168 -11.48 3.92 19.42
C ASP A 168 -12.39 2.98 18.63
N ASP A 169 -12.93 3.46 17.54
CA ASP A 169 -13.82 2.68 16.68
C ASP A 169 -13.05 1.66 15.83
N VAL A 170 -11.77 1.90 15.58
CA VAL A 170 -10.89 1.01 14.81
C VAL A 170 -10.17 0.02 15.72
N VAL A 171 -9.54 0.50 16.81
CA VAL A 171 -8.66 -0.32 17.66
C VAL A 171 -9.39 -1.50 18.28
N LYS A 172 -10.68 -1.35 18.63
CA LYS A 172 -11.51 -2.44 19.17
C LYS A 172 -11.62 -3.64 18.24
N ASN A 173 -11.41 -3.47 16.93
CA ASN A 173 -11.50 -4.51 15.90
C ASN A 173 -10.15 -5.20 15.62
N ILE A 174 -9.03 -4.63 16.10
CA ILE A 174 -7.68 -5.17 15.84
C ILE A 174 -7.50 -6.59 16.39
N PRO A 175 -7.93 -6.95 17.63
CA PRO A 175 -7.80 -8.32 18.11
C PRO A 175 -8.53 -9.35 17.24
N LEU A 176 -9.75 -9.04 16.81
CA LEU A 176 -10.51 -9.92 15.91
C LEU A 176 -9.80 -10.06 14.55
N TRP A 177 -9.33 -8.94 13.98
CA TRP A 177 -8.62 -8.95 12.71
C TRP A 177 -7.34 -9.79 12.77
N LEU A 178 -6.50 -9.60 13.78
CA LEU A 178 -5.25 -10.36 13.95
C LEU A 178 -5.50 -11.84 14.25
N SER A 179 -6.60 -12.20 14.92
CA SER A 179 -6.98 -13.61 15.11
C SER A 179 -7.32 -14.31 13.79
N GLN A 180 -7.84 -13.58 12.81
CA GLN A 180 -8.19 -14.10 11.49
C GLN A 180 -7.05 -13.98 10.46
N PHE A 181 -6.23 -12.94 10.56
CA PHE A 181 -5.11 -12.64 9.66
C PHE A 181 -3.84 -12.29 10.46
N PRO A 182 -3.18 -13.28 11.10
CA PRO A 182 -2.06 -13.02 12.04
C PRO A 182 -0.87 -12.29 11.41
N SER A 183 -0.62 -12.50 10.12
CA SER A 183 0.49 -11.86 9.38
C SER A 183 0.05 -10.65 8.55
N ALA A 184 -1.17 -10.14 8.77
CA ALA A 184 -1.63 -8.97 8.04
C ALA A 184 -0.92 -7.70 8.52
N GLY A 185 -0.46 -6.89 7.57
CA GLY A 185 0.14 -5.59 7.86
C GLY A 185 -0.87 -4.45 7.90
N THR A 186 -0.57 -3.42 8.68
CA THR A 186 -1.31 -2.16 8.64
C THR A 186 -0.65 -1.17 7.69
N LYS A 187 -1.45 -0.24 7.17
CA LYS A 187 -0.96 0.90 6.40
C LYS A 187 -0.97 2.16 7.27
N VAL A 188 0.15 2.87 7.28
CA VAL A 188 0.32 4.13 8.00
C VAL A 188 0.66 5.24 7.01
N THR A 189 0.01 6.37 7.13
CA THR A 189 0.30 7.55 6.29
C THR A 189 0.94 8.65 7.14
N ILE A 190 2.01 9.25 6.60
CA ILE A 190 2.77 10.33 7.22
C ILE A 190 2.66 11.58 6.34
N SER A 191 2.21 12.67 6.94
CA SER A 191 2.32 14.04 6.45
C SER A 191 3.21 14.88 7.37
N SER A 192 3.45 16.14 7.04
CA SER A 192 4.29 17.04 7.86
C SER A 192 3.88 17.06 9.35
N ALA A 193 2.56 17.12 9.62
CA ALA A 193 2.04 17.18 10.98
C ALA A 193 2.22 15.87 11.79
N ASP A 194 2.47 14.75 11.12
CA ASP A 194 2.60 13.42 11.74
C ASP A 194 4.01 13.11 12.21
N ILE A 195 5.01 13.80 11.66
CA ILE A 195 6.43 13.49 11.87
C ILE A 195 6.80 13.36 13.35
N PRO A 196 6.38 14.26 14.27
CA PRO A 196 6.77 14.17 15.68
C PRO A 196 6.32 12.90 16.40
N TYR A 197 5.39 12.15 15.80
CA TYR A 197 4.72 11.00 16.43
C TYR A 197 5.11 9.65 15.81
N ILE A 198 6.10 9.60 14.91
CA ILE A 198 6.44 8.39 14.15
C ILE A 198 6.91 7.26 15.06
N LYS A 199 7.93 7.52 15.89
CA LYS A 199 8.49 6.51 16.79
C LYS A 199 7.41 5.90 17.70
N GLU A 200 6.73 6.73 18.47
CA GLU A 200 5.72 6.26 19.43
C GLU A 200 4.57 5.51 18.74
N SER A 201 4.23 5.93 17.51
CA SER A 201 3.14 5.31 16.75
C SER A 201 3.50 3.93 16.21
N VAL A 202 4.72 3.72 15.73
CA VAL A 202 5.17 2.41 15.26
C VAL A 202 5.28 1.44 16.44
N LEU A 203 5.89 1.86 17.55
CA LEU A 203 5.99 1.02 18.74
C LEU A 203 4.60 0.64 19.30
N HIS A 204 3.67 1.60 19.33
CA HIS A 204 2.28 1.32 19.74
C HIS A 204 1.59 0.29 18.82
N LEU A 205 1.86 0.31 17.51
CA LEU A 205 1.30 -0.69 16.60
C LEU A 205 1.88 -2.10 16.87
N TYR A 206 3.15 -2.19 17.25
CA TYR A 206 3.76 -3.44 17.69
C TYR A 206 3.14 -3.94 19.00
N GLU A 207 2.89 -3.06 19.98
CA GLU A 207 2.17 -3.38 21.23
C GLU A 207 0.74 -3.91 20.97
N LEU A 208 0.07 -3.46 19.91
CA LEU A 208 -1.22 -4.00 19.48
C LEU A 208 -1.12 -5.39 18.81
N GLY A 209 0.09 -5.93 18.64
CA GLY A 209 0.36 -7.22 18.02
C GLY A 209 0.49 -7.18 16.49
N ILE A 210 0.58 -6.01 15.89
CA ILE A 210 0.74 -5.86 14.44
C ILE A 210 2.21 -6.08 14.10
N GLN A 211 2.51 -7.13 13.33
CA GLN A 211 3.89 -7.50 12.99
C GLN A 211 4.46 -6.66 11.84
N GLU A 212 3.65 -6.27 10.86
CA GLU A 212 4.10 -5.54 9.68
C GLU A 212 3.47 -4.14 9.61
N VAL A 213 4.30 -3.12 9.69
CA VAL A 213 3.88 -1.72 9.60
C VAL A 213 4.36 -1.11 8.29
N ASN A 214 3.44 -0.97 7.33
CA ASN A 214 3.68 -0.40 6.01
C ASN A 214 3.45 1.11 6.02
N ILE A 215 4.53 1.87 6.10
CA ILE A 215 4.48 3.33 6.25
C ILE A 215 4.80 4.01 4.92
N ASN A 216 3.99 5.01 4.56
CA ASN A 216 4.23 5.85 3.40
C ASN A 216 4.16 7.34 3.79
N CYS A 217 5.13 8.11 3.31
CA CYS A 217 4.97 9.55 3.24
C CYS A 217 3.97 9.92 2.14
N VAL A 218 3.15 10.95 2.35
CA VAL A 218 2.31 11.48 1.27
C VAL A 218 3.18 11.99 0.13
N PHE A 219 2.73 11.82 -1.10
CA PHE A 219 3.50 12.23 -2.28
C PHE A 219 3.33 13.72 -2.58
N GLU A 220 2.25 14.30 -2.09
CA GLU A 220 1.86 15.68 -2.27
C GLU A 220 2.89 16.63 -1.64
N ASP A 221 3.00 17.84 -2.19
CA ASP A 221 3.89 18.88 -1.67
C ASP A 221 3.30 19.55 -0.42
N VAL A 222 3.43 18.88 0.73
CA VAL A 222 2.96 19.32 2.05
C VAL A 222 4.10 19.54 3.04
N TRP A 223 5.35 19.36 2.60
CA TRP A 223 6.52 19.33 3.45
C TRP A 223 7.07 20.72 3.74
N LYS A 224 7.34 20.98 5.03
CA LYS A 224 7.86 22.26 5.53
C LYS A 224 9.37 22.25 5.64
N GLU A 225 9.95 23.41 5.85
CA GLU A 225 11.36 23.54 6.19
C GLU A 225 11.66 22.85 7.53
N GLY A 226 12.73 22.05 7.57
CA GLY A 226 13.11 21.26 8.75
C GLY A 226 12.42 19.92 8.92
N ASP A 227 11.36 19.61 8.15
CA ASP A 227 10.66 18.33 8.24
C ASP A 227 11.57 17.13 7.97
N ASP A 228 12.51 17.26 7.04
CA ASP A 228 13.47 16.23 6.71
C ASP A 228 14.40 15.90 7.88
N LYS A 229 14.85 16.91 8.62
CA LYS A 229 15.71 16.72 9.79
C LYS A 229 14.96 16.07 10.95
N LEU A 230 13.72 16.52 11.20
CA LEU A 230 12.88 15.94 12.22
C LEU A 230 12.50 14.49 11.87
N PHE A 231 12.21 14.24 10.61
CA PHE A 231 11.89 12.90 10.10
C PHE A 231 13.07 11.94 10.27
N GLU A 232 14.28 12.35 9.87
CA GLU A 232 15.50 11.58 10.08
C GLU A 232 15.71 11.25 11.55
N LYS A 233 15.58 12.25 12.44
CA LYS A 233 15.70 12.05 13.88
C LYS A 233 14.69 11.03 14.40
N GLN A 234 13.42 11.15 14.02
CA GLN A 234 12.36 10.21 14.44
C GLN A 234 12.64 8.78 13.97
N LEU A 235 13.19 8.61 12.76
CA LEU A 235 13.58 7.30 12.25
C LEU A 235 14.81 6.73 12.96
N ILE A 236 15.79 7.55 13.32
CA ILE A 236 16.94 7.11 14.11
C ILE A 236 16.47 6.69 15.51
N ASP A 237 15.65 7.50 16.18
CA ASP A 237 15.09 7.19 17.50
C ASP A 237 14.24 5.90 17.47
N LEU A 238 13.57 5.62 16.34
CA LEU A 238 12.81 4.38 16.11
C LEU A 238 13.75 3.20 15.87
N ALA A 239 14.81 3.39 15.07
CA ALA A 239 15.82 2.37 14.80
C ALA A 239 16.48 1.90 16.10
N ASP A 240 16.82 2.84 16.98
CA ASP A 240 17.39 2.53 18.29
C ASP A 240 16.45 1.66 19.11
N ALA A 241 15.19 2.04 19.24
CA ALA A 241 14.19 1.26 19.99
C ALA A 241 14.00 -0.15 19.40
N ILE A 242 13.87 -0.26 18.07
CA ILE A 242 13.67 -1.57 17.41
C ILE A 242 14.88 -2.49 17.64
N ILE A 243 16.10 -1.96 17.60
CA ILE A 243 17.32 -2.76 17.74
C ILE A 243 17.61 -3.07 19.21
N ASP A 244 17.50 -2.09 20.09
CA ASP A 244 17.87 -2.23 21.51
C ASP A 244 16.91 -3.16 22.27
N GLU A 245 15.63 -3.23 21.84
CA GLU A 245 14.58 -4.08 22.41
C GLU A 245 14.36 -5.38 21.61
N ASP A 246 15.24 -5.72 20.63
CA ASP A 246 15.16 -6.90 19.76
C ASP A 246 13.87 -7.03 18.93
N LEU A 247 13.12 -5.96 18.76
CA LEU A 247 11.83 -5.97 18.05
C LEU A 247 11.96 -6.34 16.56
N TYR A 248 13.14 -6.16 15.95
CA TYR A 248 13.43 -6.55 14.57
C TYR A 248 13.28 -8.07 14.32
N ARG A 249 13.25 -8.90 15.35
CA ARG A 249 13.09 -10.35 15.22
C ARG A 249 11.66 -10.76 14.88
N GLU A 250 10.67 -9.96 15.29
CA GLU A 250 9.24 -10.28 15.16
C GLU A 250 8.47 -9.24 14.34
N HIS A 251 9.04 -8.03 14.17
CA HIS A 251 8.35 -6.89 13.59
C HIS A 251 9.10 -6.31 12.39
N VAL A 252 8.34 -5.82 11.43
CA VAL A 252 8.85 -5.18 10.21
C VAL A 252 8.31 -3.75 10.09
N CYS A 253 9.20 -2.79 9.85
CA CYS A 253 8.86 -1.42 9.48
C CYS A 253 9.34 -1.14 8.05
N SER A 254 8.43 -0.80 7.16
CA SER A 254 8.76 -0.59 5.74
C SER A 254 9.66 0.62 5.47
N PHE A 255 9.91 1.48 6.47
CA PHE A 255 10.90 2.54 6.33
C PHE A 255 12.33 2.01 6.29
N PHE A 256 12.59 0.85 6.90
CA PHE A 256 13.91 0.20 6.88
C PHE A 256 13.93 -0.92 5.84
N SER A 257 14.70 -0.72 4.77
CA SER A 257 14.78 -1.65 3.64
C SER A 257 16.21 -1.70 3.11
N GLU A 258 16.75 -2.89 2.90
CA GLU A 258 18.09 -3.09 2.33
C GLU A 258 18.21 -2.58 0.88
N ALA A 259 17.08 -2.52 0.16
CA ALA A 259 17.06 -2.27 -1.28
C ALA A 259 17.00 -0.79 -1.67
N ILE A 260 17.25 0.15 -0.73
CA ILE A 260 17.18 1.59 -1.01
C ILE A 260 18.53 2.29 -0.82
N GLY A 261 18.64 3.49 -1.37
CA GLY A 261 19.77 4.37 -1.12
C GLY A 261 21.00 4.12 -1.99
N LYS A 262 20.79 3.67 -3.22
CA LYS A 262 21.84 3.52 -4.25
C LYS A 262 21.56 4.46 -5.42
N PRO A 263 22.56 4.77 -6.27
CA PRO A 263 22.33 5.46 -7.54
C PRO A 263 21.33 4.71 -8.42
N LEU A 264 20.73 5.41 -9.39
CA LEU A 264 19.92 4.74 -10.41
C LEU A 264 20.77 3.78 -11.24
N ASP A 265 20.30 2.57 -11.39
CA ASP A 265 20.90 1.54 -12.22
C ASP A 265 20.12 1.45 -13.55
N ARG A 266 20.75 1.88 -14.65
CA ARG A 266 20.10 1.94 -15.96
C ARG A 266 19.65 0.57 -16.48
N GLU A 267 20.38 -0.48 -16.14
CA GLU A 267 20.06 -1.84 -16.59
C GLU A 267 18.90 -2.44 -15.80
N ASN A 268 18.82 -2.15 -14.49
CA ASN A 268 17.82 -2.71 -13.57
C ASN A 268 16.65 -1.76 -13.29
N ASP A 269 16.81 -0.45 -13.50
CA ASP A 269 15.77 0.56 -13.30
C ASP A 269 14.93 0.85 -14.57
N ASN A 270 14.93 -0.05 -15.53
CA ASN A 270 14.18 0.05 -16.79
C ASN A 270 12.71 -0.39 -16.70
N ARG A 271 12.15 -0.48 -15.50
CA ARG A 271 10.77 -0.93 -15.25
C ARG A 271 9.90 0.19 -14.70
N ASN A 272 8.60 0.08 -15.00
CA ASN A 272 7.58 0.86 -14.33
C ASN A 272 7.34 0.30 -12.91
N TRP A 273 8.10 0.76 -11.94
CA TRP A 273 7.99 0.32 -10.55
C TRP A 273 6.70 0.74 -9.84
N CYS A 274 6.04 1.78 -10.34
CA CYS A 274 4.76 2.24 -9.81
C CYS A 274 3.60 1.29 -10.14
N GLY A 275 3.73 0.51 -11.20
CA GLY A 275 2.71 -0.43 -11.67
C GLY A 275 1.55 0.19 -12.46
N ALA A 276 1.44 1.52 -12.57
CA ALA A 276 0.37 2.13 -13.36
C ALA A 276 0.45 1.65 -14.83
N GLY A 277 -0.70 1.21 -15.38
CA GLY A 277 -0.80 0.56 -16.68
C GLY A 277 -0.70 -0.96 -16.62
N ASN A 278 0.21 -1.52 -15.81
CA ASN A 278 0.19 -2.95 -15.48
C ASN A 278 -0.93 -3.28 -14.50
N MET A 279 -1.19 -2.43 -13.51
CA MET A 279 -2.44 -2.43 -12.74
C MET A 279 -3.52 -1.66 -13.50
N LEU A 280 -4.78 -1.98 -13.22
CA LEU A 280 -5.94 -1.29 -13.77
C LEU A 280 -6.91 -0.93 -12.64
N SER A 281 -7.73 0.09 -12.86
CA SER A 281 -8.90 0.34 -12.01
C SER A 281 -10.13 0.67 -12.83
N VAL A 282 -11.29 0.30 -12.29
CA VAL A 282 -12.61 0.55 -12.89
C VAL A 282 -13.49 1.30 -11.91
N ASP A 283 -14.17 2.35 -12.38
CA ASP A 283 -15.09 3.17 -11.58
C ASP A 283 -16.56 2.78 -11.78
N ALA A 284 -17.45 3.47 -11.07
CA ALA A 284 -18.90 3.24 -11.13
C ALA A 284 -19.54 3.57 -12.50
N ALA A 285 -18.86 4.30 -13.36
CA ALA A 285 -19.29 4.58 -14.74
C ALA A 285 -18.69 3.58 -15.74
N GLY A 286 -17.93 2.58 -15.29
CA GLY A 286 -17.25 1.61 -16.14
C GLY A 286 -15.99 2.15 -16.84
N ASN A 287 -15.52 3.34 -16.48
CA ASN A 287 -14.27 3.86 -17.03
C ASN A 287 -13.07 3.09 -16.47
N LEU A 288 -12.10 2.85 -17.36
CA LEU A 288 -10.86 2.17 -17.05
C LEU A 288 -9.71 3.18 -16.94
N TYR A 289 -8.90 3.01 -15.90
CA TYR A 289 -7.75 3.86 -15.60
C TYR A 289 -6.48 3.03 -15.44
N PRO A 290 -5.28 3.60 -15.70
CA PRO A 290 -4.02 2.88 -15.48
C PRO A 290 -3.75 2.59 -13.99
N CYS A 291 -4.32 3.37 -13.07
CA CYS A 291 -4.50 3.11 -11.63
C CYS A 291 -5.49 4.13 -11.05
N THR A 292 -5.90 3.93 -9.79
CA THR A 292 -6.86 4.79 -9.09
C THR A 292 -6.46 6.26 -8.98
N ARG A 293 -5.17 6.56 -9.00
CA ARG A 293 -4.64 7.94 -8.93
C ARG A 293 -4.88 8.76 -10.20
N PHE A 294 -5.34 8.15 -11.29
CA PHE A 294 -5.73 8.84 -12.53
C PHE A 294 -7.23 9.07 -12.67
N ALA A 295 -8.03 8.61 -11.70
CA ALA A 295 -9.47 8.88 -11.66
C ALA A 295 -9.75 10.31 -11.22
N LEU A 296 -10.87 10.87 -11.66
CA LEU A 296 -11.25 12.27 -11.42
C LEU A 296 -11.19 12.66 -9.93
N TYR A 297 -11.71 11.80 -9.06
CA TYR A 297 -11.77 12.08 -7.62
C TYR A 297 -10.42 11.91 -6.88
N SER A 298 -9.35 11.53 -7.59
CA SER A 298 -7.98 11.44 -7.06
C SER A 298 -7.08 12.56 -7.55
N LEU A 299 -7.56 13.40 -8.46
CA LEU A 299 -6.79 14.49 -9.08
C LEU A 299 -7.25 15.85 -8.57
N ARG A 300 -6.31 16.74 -8.28
CA ARG A 300 -6.54 18.08 -7.77
C ARG A 300 -6.59 19.12 -8.88
N SER A 301 -5.78 18.93 -9.92
CA SER A 301 -5.56 19.95 -10.96
C SER A 301 -5.72 19.44 -12.39
N LYS A 302 -5.67 18.16 -12.64
CA LYS A 302 -5.70 17.57 -13.98
C LYS A 302 -7.02 16.87 -14.29
N LYS A 303 -7.27 16.70 -15.58
CA LYS A 303 -8.38 15.86 -16.06
C LYS A 303 -8.03 14.38 -15.85
N PRO A 304 -9.04 13.50 -15.63
CA PRO A 304 -8.82 12.07 -15.50
C PRO A 304 -8.18 11.50 -16.77
N TRP A 305 -7.29 10.51 -16.59
CA TRP A 305 -6.70 9.79 -17.72
C TRP A 305 -7.42 8.46 -17.93
N ILE A 306 -8.52 8.54 -18.67
CA ILE A 306 -9.34 7.37 -19.01
C ILE A 306 -8.67 6.64 -20.18
N ILE A 307 -8.30 5.38 -19.96
CA ILE A 307 -7.67 4.51 -20.97
C ILE A 307 -8.69 3.63 -21.71
N GLY A 308 -9.96 3.73 -21.38
CA GLY A 308 -11.04 2.97 -22.01
C GLY A 308 -12.26 2.92 -21.14
N ASN A 309 -13.21 2.07 -21.56
CA ASN A 309 -14.43 1.80 -20.83
C ASN A 309 -14.80 0.32 -20.99
N VAL A 310 -15.49 -0.27 -20.02
CA VAL A 310 -15.80 -1.70 -20.00
C VAL A 310 -16.73 -2.16 -21.13
N TRP A 311 -17.43 -1.25 -21.79
CA TRP A 311 -18.25 -1.54 -22.98
C TRP A 311 -17.49 -1.38 -24.29
N ASP A 312 -16.61 -0.39 -24.38
CA ASP A 312 -15.88 -0.05 -25.60
C ASP A 312 -14.48 -0.68 -25.65
N GLY A 313 -13.99 -1.14 -24.50
CA GLY A 313 -12.66 -1.73 -24.37
C GLY A 313 -11.55 -0.72 -24.06
N ILE A 314 -10.31 -1.24 -23.95
CA ILE A 314 -9.11 -0.45 -23.67
C ILE A 314 -8.57 0.17 -24.95
N ASP A 315 -8.36 1.48 -24.95
CA ASP A 315 -7.62 2.22 -25.97
C ASP A 315 -6.11 1.99 -25.76
N GLN A 316 -5.53 1.16 -26.62
CA GLN A 316 -4.12 0.79 -26.56
C GLN A 316 -3.17 2.00 -26.72
N ASN A 317 -3.58 3.04 -27.46
CA ASN A 317 -2.77 4.24 -27.63
C ASN A 317 -2.69 5.05 -26.34
N LYS A 318 -3.76 5.03 -25.51
CA LYS A 318 -3.78 5.69 -24.20
C LYS A 318 -3.09 4.89 -23.12
N LEU A 319 -3.09 3.55 -23.21
CA LEU A 319 -2.43 2.66 -22.27
C LEU A 319 -0.92 2.57 -22.53
N ARG A 320 -0.51 2.51 -23.77
CA ARG A 320 0.89 2.28 -24.19
C ARG A 320 1.93 3.17 -23.51
N PRO A 321 1.71 4.49 -23.28
CA PRO A 321 2.67 5.32 -22.56
C PRO A 321 3.02 4.79 -21.18
N PHE A 322 2.05 4.22 -20.45
CA PHE A 322 2.27 3.64 -19.12
C PHE A 322 3.05 2.32 -19.15
N LEU A 323 2.86 1.51 -20.18
CA LEU A 323 3.58 0.24 -20.35
C LEU A 323 5.04 0.43 -20.77
N THR A 324 5.34 1.56 -21.41
CA THR A 324 6.70 1.90 -21.88
C THR A 324 7.45 2.85 -20.96
N LEU A 325 6.75 3.43 -19.95
CA LEU A 325 7.34 4.33 -18.99
C LEU A 325 8.20 3.54 -18.00
N ASP A 326 9.41 3.98 -17.81
CA ASP A 326 10.31 3.47 -16.79
C ASP A 326 10.81 4.60 -15.87
N ARG A 327 11.55 4.23 -14.84
CA ARG A 327 12.10 5.21 -13.90
C ARG A 327 13.11 6.13 -14.57
N TRP A 328 13.86 5.60 -15.54
CA TRP A 328 14.88 6.36 -16.25
C TRP A 328 14.26 7.44 -17.14
N THR A 329 13.29 7.10 -17.96
CA THR A 329 12.61 8.04 -18.88
C THR A 329 11.83 9.13 -18.15
N GLN A 330 11.41 8.89 -16.91
CA GLN A 330 10.71 9.88 -16.08
C GLN A 330 11.65 10.71 -15.22
N SER A 331 12.89 10.32 -15.03
CA SER A 331 13.86 11.00 -14.17
C SER A 331 14.34 12.31 -14.76
N THR A 332 14.59 13.29 -13.88
CA THR A 332 15.22 14.57 -14.24
C THR A 332 16.74 14.42 -14.20
N GLU A 333 17.46 15.41 -14.74
CA GLU A 333 18.92 15.48 -14.65
C GLU A 333 19.40 15.38 -13.19
N GLN A 334 18.69 16.01 -12.26
CA GLN A 334 18.98 15.91 -10.83
C GLN A 334 18.87 14.47 -10.31
N CYS A 335 17.97 13.66 -10.85
CA CYS A 335 17.82 12.26 -10.46
C CYS A 335 19.00 11.40 -10.95
N PHE A 336 19.53 11.67 -12.14
CA PHE A 336 20.67 10.94 -12.69
C PHE A 336 21.95 11.13 -11.86
N GLY A 337 22.16 12.32 -11.28
CA GLY A 337 23.27 12.61 -10.37
C GLY A 337 22.99 12.26 -8.90
N CYS A 338 21.83 11.69 -8.57
CA CYS A 338 21.46 11.41 -7.19
C CYS A 338 22.05 10.08 -6.71
N GLU A 339 22.90 10.11 -5.71
CA GLU A 339 23.58 8.94 -5.13
C GLU A 339 22.62 7.97 -4.43
N VAL A 340 21.40 8.42 -4.08
CA VAL A 340 20.42 7.67 -3.28
C VAL A 340 19.07 7.52 -3.98
N ALA A 341 19.04 7.55 -5.29
CA ALA A 341 17.80 7.59 -6.06
C ALA A 341 17.00 6.27 -6.00
N SER A 342 17.64 5.13 -5.74
CA SER A 342 16.93 3.84 -5.65
C SER A 342 16.03 3.80 -4.42
N GLY A 343 14.83 3.24 -4.56
CA GLY A 343 13.81 3.22 -3.51
C GLY A 343 13.15 4.58 -3.24
N CYS A 344 13.48 5.63 -4.01
CA CYS A 344 12.81 6.91 -3.94
C CYS A 344 11.32 6.75 -4.24
N ALA A 345 10.49 7.32 -3.39
CA ALA A 345 9.04 7.30 -3.55
C ALA A 345 8.64 7.86 -4.92
N TRP A 346 7.78 7.10 -5.63
CA TRP A 346 7.42 7.41 -7.00
C TRP A 346 5.94 7.06 -7.25
N CYS A 347 5.15 8.08 -7.50
CA CYS A 347 3.74 7.93 -7.86
C CYS A 347 3.49 8.63 -9.21
N GLN A 348 3.15 7.86 -10.24
CA GLN A 348 2.89 8.43 -11.57
C GLN A 348 1.66 9.33 -11.58
N GLY A 349 0.62 9.01 -10.80
CA GLY A 349 -0.57 9.84 -10.67
C GLY A 349 -0.25 11.20 -10.04
N GLU A 350 0.60 11.23 -9.00
CA GLU A 350 1.08 12.49 -8.44
C GLU A 350 1.99 13.25 -9.40
N ASN A 351 2.90 12.56 -10.09
CA ASN A 351 3.73 13.17 -11.12
C ASN A 351 2.89 13.86 -12.20
N TYR A 352 1.81 13.19 -12.64
CA TYR A 352 0.86 13.73 -13.61
C TYR A 352 0.11 14.95 -13.06
N ASP A 353 -0.43 14.84 -11.84
CA ASP A 353 -1.24 15.90 -11.22
C ASP A 353 -0.41 17.15 -10.90
N ALA A 354 0.83 16.98 -10.44
CA ALA A 354 1.75 18.07 -10.10
C ALA A 354 2.46 18.69 -11.31
N ALA A 355 2.47 18.02 -12.47
CA ALA A 355 3.17 18.51 -13.66
C ALA A 355 2.59 19.83 -14.18
N ALA A 356 3.43 20.71 -14.70
CA ALA A 356 3.00 21.98 -15.31
C ALA A 356 2.08 21.76 -16.53
N THR A 357 2.33 20.70 -17.29
CA THR A 357 1.53 20.29 -18.46
C THR A 357 0.96 18.89 -18.25
N PRO A 358 -0.11 18.48 -18.99
CA PRO A 358 -0.65 17.12 -18.92
C PRO A 358 0.34 16.07 -19.45
N THR A 359 1.27 15.61 -18.63
CA THR A 359 2.30 14.64 -18.98
C THR A 359 2.60 13.68 -17.83
N ILE A 360 2.94 12.44 -18.14
CA ILE A 360 3.44 11.45 -17.18
C ILE A 360 4.98 11.37 -17.16
N TYR A 361 5.66 12.15 -17.99
CA TYR A 361 7.13 12.14 -18.13
C TYR A 361 7.84 13.18 -17.26
N GLN A 362 7.09 13.97 -16.50
CA GLN A 362 7.65 14.93 -15.55
C GLN A 362 7.55 14.37 -14.13
N ARG A 363 8.67 14.33 -13.42
CA ARG A 363 8.71 13.83 -12.04
C ARG A 363 8.45 14.94 -11.02
N ALA A 364 7.57 14.68 -10.06
CA ALA A 364 7.42 15.49 -8.86
C ALA A 364 8.62 15.26 -7.91
N THR A 365 9.24 16.31 -7.43
CA THR A 365 10.46 16.25 -6.60
C THR A 365 10.27 16.75 -5.16
N ALA A 366 9.07 17.17 -4.79
CA ALA A 366 8.76 17.66 -3.44
C ALA A 366 9.16 16.69 -2.31
N ILE A 367 9.04 15.38 -2.56
CA ILE A 367 9.39 14.31 -1.61
C ILE A 367 10.90 14.02 -1.50
N CYS A 368 11.76 14.60 -2.37
CA CYS A 368 13.18 14.22 -2.45
C CYS A 368 13.93 14.37 -1.12
N LYS A 369 13.71 15.47 -0.39
CA LYS A 369 14.37 15.70 0.91
C LYS A 369 13.98 14.66 1.95
N MET A 370 12.74 14.20 1.94
CA MET A 370 12.24 13.17 2.84
C MET A 370 12.85 11.80 2.50
N HIS A 371 12.99 11.47 1.21
CA HIS A 371 13.68 10.25 0.79
C HIS A 371 15.14 10.24 1.22
N LYS A 372 15.88 11.34 1.01
CA LYS A 372 17.27 11.45 1.45
C LYS A 372 17.43 11.28 2.96
N ALA A 373 16.54 11.88 3.74
CA ALA A 373 16.48 11.70 5.20
C ALA A 373 16.21 10.24 5.59
N ARG A 374 15.24 9.61 4.92
CA ARG A 374 14.96 8.18 5.10
C ARG A 374 16.18 7.32 4.82
N VAL A 375 16.92 7.57 3.73
CA VAL A 375 18.13 6.78 3.40
C VAL A 375 19.19 6.91 4.46
N ARG A 376 19.45 8.12 5.00
CA ARG A 376 20.43 8.29 6.08
C ARG A 376 20.04 7.50 7.33
N ALA A 377 18.78 7.57 7.76
CA ALA A 377 18.27 6.78 8.89
C ALA A 377 18.28 5.27 8.60
N ASN A 378 17.96 4.87 7.36
CA ASN A 378 18.03 3.48 6.93
C ASN A 378 19.44 2.91 6.99
N ASN A 379 20.43 3.66 6.55
CA ASN A 379 21.84 3.28 6.64
C ASN A 379 22.29 3.17 8.11
N TYR A 380 21.84 4.09 8.97
CA TYR A 380 22.08 4.00 10.41
C TYR A 380 21.51 2.71 11.00
N TYR A 381 20.22 2.39 10.69
CA TYR A 381 19.55 1.18 11.17
C TYR A 381 20.32 -0.09 10.78
N TRP A 382 20.63 -0.27 9.50
CA TRP A 382 21.30 -1.47 9.02
C TRP A 382 22.72 -1.60 9.55
N ASN A 383 23.48 -0.51 9.63
CA ASN A 383 24.83 -0.53 10.20
C ASN A 383 24.80 -0.93 11.69
N LYS A 384 23.89 -0.36 12.48
CA LYS A 384 23.74 -0.70 13.91
C LYS A 384 23.30 -2.15 14.08
N LEU A 385 22.33 -2.61 13.28
CA LEU A 385 21.83 -3.98 13.34
C LEU A 385 22.92 -5.00 12.95
N PHE A 386 23.63 -4.78 11.86
CA PHE A 386 24.73 -5.68 11.46
C PHE A 386 25.82 -5.75 12.52
N HIS A 387 26.18 -4.63 13.11
CA HIS A 387 27.16 -4.62 14.21
C HIS A 387 26.65 -5.43 15.42
N LYS A 388 25.39 -5.26 15.82
CA LYS A 388 24.78 -6.04 16.91
C LYS A 388 24.82 -7.55 16.61
N LEU A 389 24.37 -7.94 15.41
CA LEU A 389 24.33 -9.36 15.02
C LEU A 389 25.74 -9.98 14.93
N GLN A 390 26.75 -9.24 14.49
CA GLN A 390 28.13 -9.70 14.49
C GLN A 390 28.63 -9.95 15.91
N VAL A 391 28.37 -9.03 16.84
CA VAL A 391 28.76 -9.18 18.25
C VAL A 391 28.05 -10.40 18.89
N GLU A 392 26.77 -10.63 18.59
CA GLU A 392 26.03 -11.80 19.07
C GLU A 392 26.66 -13.11 18.55
N GLN A 393 27.00 -13.20 17.27
CA GLN A 393 27.67 -14.37 16.67
C GLN A 393 29.03 -14.63 17.29
N ASP A 394 29.84 -13.61 17.50
CA ASP A 394 31.15 -13.71 18.12
C ASP A 394 31.03 -14.19 19.58
N MET A 395 30.05 -13.75 20.32
CA MET A 395 29.77 -14.19 21.70
C MET A 395 29.30 -15.67 21.74
N GLU A 396 28.40 -16.09 20.85
CA GLU A 396 27.96 -17.46 20.75
C GLU A 396 29.12 -18.43 20.41
N GLU A 397 29.98 -18.03 19.48
CA GLU A 397 31.17 -18.84 19.14
C GLU A 397 32.15 -18.93 20.30
N LEU A 398 32.37 -17.83 21.05
CA LEU A 398 33.20 -17.83 22.23
C LEU A 398 32.65 -18.76 23.34
N GLU A 399 31.35 -18.73 23.59
CA GLU A 399 30.71 -19.65 24.53
C GLU A 399 30.81 -21.11 24.08
N ARG A 400 30.63 -21.36 22.79
CA ARG A 400 30.79 -22.69 22.21
C ARG A 400 32.21 -23.24 22.39
N GLN A 401 33.23 -22.38 22.22
CA GLN A 401 34.62 -22.72 22.45
C GLN A 401 34.89 -23.00 23.92
N LYS A 402 34.35 -22.17 24.84
CA LYS A 402 34.46 -22.43 26.30
C LYS A 402 33.82 -23.74 26.71
N ARG A 403 32.64 -24.09 26.18
CA ARG A 403 32.00 -25.40 26.44
C ARG A 403 32.81 -26.59 25.92
N LYS A 404 33.49 -26.42 24.77
CA LYS A 404 34.40 -27.46 24.23
C LYS A 404 35.65 -27.63 25.10
N SER A 405 36.28 -26.53 25.55
CA SER A 405 37.45 -26.55 26.42
C SER A 405 37.17 -27.24 27.76
N ASN A 406 36.01 -26.95 28.36
CA ASN A 406 35.63 -27.56 29.64
C ASN A 406 35.27 -29.05 29.53
N LYS A 407 34.99 -29.58 28.33
CA LYS A 407 34.79 -31.01 28.09
C LYS A 407 36.06 -31.80 27.89
N VAL A 408 37.20 -31.14 27.68
CA VAL A 408 38.51 -31.79 27.47
C VAL A 408 39.27 -31.94 28.80
N ILE A 409 38.78 -31.36 29.90
CA ILE A 409 39.44 -31.38 31.23
C ILE A 409 38.72 -32.40 32.18
N CYS A 410 37.75 -33.16 31.70
CA CYS A 410 37.16 -34.34 32.32
C CYS A 410 37.49 -35.59 31.47
#